data_95f9702944a9af87a214717731436543
#
_entry.id   95f9702944a9af87a214717731436543
#
_cell.length_a   1.000
_cell.length_b   1.000
_cell.length_c   1.000
_cell.angle_alpha   90.00
_cell.angle_beta   90.00
_cell.angle_gamma   90.00
#
_symmetry.space_group_name_H-M   'P 1'
#
loop_
_entity.id
_entity.type
_entity.pdbx_description
1 polymer ?
#
loop_
_entity_poly.entity_id
_entity_poly.type
_entity_poly.pdbx_seq_one_letter_code
_entity_poly.pdbx_strand_id
1 'polypeptide(L)'
;MEIITTGIGEESYKPDQIILTLTFVFKDTLYDEVLENGTKSVLDFVNNILYKYGFSEEDIKTKSFIIKEEQKYNEETRSYDFDGYSYNQAVILKFDYELEKLTNMMKDISKLSNPPYYKIEFSFKDEEKVKKELISKAYNDAKEKANIIALASNKILKDCIKVSFKPLDVDFLSLTGLDNSAMYLKEASMPLMNKIFTPEDITLSETIYCLWISE
;
A
#
# COMPACT_ATOMS: atom_id res chain seq x y z
N MET A 1 40.46 11.95 -6.63
CA MET A 1 39.64 11.35 -7.71
C MET A 1 38.20 11.33 -7.22
N GLU A 2 37.25 11.63 -8.08
CA GLU A 2 35.82 11.49 -7.75
C GLU A 2 35.32 10.09 -8.12
N ILE A 3 34.52 9.51 -7.23
CA ILE A 3 33.92 8.19 -7.40
C ILE A 3 32.42 8.35 -7.20
N ILE A 4 31.63 7.91 -8.17
CA ILE A 4 30.17 7.87 -8.06
C ILE A 4 29.74 6.42 -7.88
N THR A 5 28.94 6.17 -6.85
CA THR A 5 28.39 4.85 -6.59
C THR A 5 26.89 4.91 -6.35
N THR A 6 26.22 3.83 -6.72
CA THR A 6 24.82 3.57 -6.36
C THR A 6 24.81 2.53 -5.26
N GLY A 7 24.13 2.86 -4.17
CA GLY A 7 23.88 1.93 -3.09
C GLY A 7 22.44 1.48 -3.06
N ILE A 8 22.22 0.22 -2.76
CA ILE A 8 20.91 -0.42 -2.64
C ILE A 8 20.81 -1.02 -1.25
N GLY A 9 19.78 -0.58 -0.51
CA GLY A 9 19.38 -1.21 0.74
C GLY A 9 18.12 -2.04 0.48
N GLU A 10 18.22 -3.34 0.62
CA GLU A 10 17.09 -4.26 0.42
C GLU A 10 16.95 -5.17 1.64
N GLU A 11 15.71 -5.43 2.03
CA GLU A 11 15.39 -6.36 3.11
C GLU A 11 13.96 -6.88 2.98
N SER A 12 13.75 -8.10 3.46
CA SER A 12 12.42 -8.72 3.57
C SER A 12 11.95 -8.69 5.01
N TYR A 13 10.75 -8.17 5.23
CA TYR A 13 10.14 -8.00 6.54
C TYR A 13 8.84 -8.78 6.63
N LYS A 14 8.59 -9.36 7.80
CA LYS A 14 7.27 -9.91 8.12
C LYS A 14 6.32 -8.76 8.41
N PRO A 15 5.14 -8.72 7.79
CA PRO A 15 4.15 -7.70 8.11
C PRO A 15 3.69 -7.82 9.57
N ASP A 16 3.47 -6.70 10.24
CA ASP A 16 2.98 -6.63 11.63
C ASP A 16 1.63 -5.90 11.74
N GLN A 17 1.07 -5.48 10.60
CA GLN A 17 -0.20 -4.77 10.50
C GLN A 17 -1.09 -5.35 9.40
N ILE A 18 -2.38 -5.42 9.68
CA ILE A 18 -3.44 -5.71 8.70
C ILE A 18 -4.17 -4.41 8.36
N ILE A 19 -4.38 -4.18 7.08
CA ILE A 19 -5.22 -3.11 6.55
C ILE A 19 -6.44 -3.76 5.90
N LEU A 20 -7.60 -3.59 6.53
CA LEU A 20 -8.88 -4.06 6.02
C LEU A 20 -9.64 -2.87 5.40
N THR A 21 -9.79 -2.88 4.09
CA THR A 21 -10.65 -1.93 3.37
C THR A 21 -11.99 -2.57 3.12
N LEU A 22 -13.07 -1.93 3.59
CA LEU A 22 -14.45 -2.35 3.40
C LEU A 22 -15.16 -1.35 2.50
N THR A 23 -15.84 -1.84 1.47
CA THR A 23 -16.60 -1.01 0.54
C THR A 23 -18.07 -1.39 0.62
N PHE A 24 -18.87 -0.47 1.17
CA PHE A 24 -20.32 -0.60 1.27
C PHE A 24 -20.94 -0.04 0.00
N VAL A 25 -21.77 -0.85 -0.65
CA VAL A 25 -22.48 -0.48 -1.87
C VAL A 25 -23.96 -0.74 -1.68
N PHE A 26 -24.76 0.24 -2.03
CA PHE A 26 -26.21 0.13 -2.06
C PHE A 26 -26.76 0.85 -3.30
N LYS A 27 -27.83 0.34 -3.89
CA LYS A 27 -28.46 0.92 -5.08
C LYS A 27 -29.97 0.92 -4.92
N ASP A 28 -30.61 2.03 -5.27
CA ASP A 28 -32.06 2.19 -5.31
C ASP A 28 -32.45 3.24 -6.36
N THR A 29 -33.74 3.29 -6.70
CA THR A 29 -34.31 4.30 -7.59
C THR A 29 -34.54 5.64 -6.90
N LEU A 30 -34.65 5.66 -5.56
CA LEU A 30 -34.88 6.84 -4.74
C LEU A 30 -33.59 7.25 -4.04
N TYR A 31 -33.24 8.53 -4.12
CA TYR A 31 -32.03 9.07 -3.52
C TYR A 31 -32.02 8.92 -1.99
N ASP A 32 -33.16 9.19 -1.33
CA ASP A 32 -33.28 9.12 0.13
C ASP A 32 -33.08 7.68 0.62
N GLU A 33 -33.67 6.70 -0.06
CA GLU A 33 -33.50 5.27 0.24
C GLU A 33 -32.04 4.82 0.09
N VAL A 34 -31.35 5.31 -0.94
CA VAL A 34 -29.93 5.02 -1.16
C VAL A 34 -29.08 5.55 -0.01
N LEU A 35 -29.32 6.78 0.43
CA LEU A 35 -28.60 7.40 1.54
C LEU A 35 -28.87 6.67 2.86
N GLU A 36 -30.16 6.42 3.18
CA GLU A 36 -30.58 5.79 4.43
C GLU A 36 -30.05 4.35 4.55
N ASN A 37 -30.29 3.52 3.54
CA ASN A 37 -29.92 2.11 3.57
C ASN A 37 -28.39 1.92 3.43
N GLY A 38 -27.72 2.76 2.65
CA GLY A 38 -26.26 2.78 2.56
C GLY A 38 -25.63 3.10 3.93
N THR A 39 -26.10 4.15 4.59
CA THR A 39 -25.65 4.54 5.94
C THR A 39 -25.95 3.46 6.96
N LYS A 40 -27.15 2.86 6.91
CA LYS A 40 -27.54 1.76 7.78
C LYS A 40 -26.60 0.55 7.66
N SER A 41 -26.17 0.23 6.45
CA SER A 41 -25.21 -0.87 6.24
C SER A 41 -23.87 -0.63 6.96
N VAL A 42 -23.39 0.63 6.97
CA VAL A 42 -22.17 1.00 7.71
C VAL A 42 -22.41 0.92 9.22
N LEU A 43 -23.55 1.41 9.71
CA LEU A 43 -23.92 1.35 11.12
C LEU A 43 -24.10 -0.10 11.62
N ASP A 44 -24.67 -0.96 10.79
CA ASP A 44 -24.79 -2.40 11.12
C ASP A 44 -23.42 -3.05 11.26
N PHE A 45 -22.45 -2.68 10.42
CA PHE A 45 -21.06 -3.14 10.60
C PHE A 45 -20.47 -2.59 11.90
N VAL A 46 -20.60 -1.30 12.18
CA VAL A 46 -20.06 -0.69 13.41
C VAL A 46 -20.64 -1.38 14.65
N ASN A 47 -21.96 -1.50 14.75
CA ASN A 47 -22.65 -2.02 15.93
C ASN A 47 -22.42 -3.53 16.14
N ASN A 48 -22.45 -4.32 15.07
CA ASN A 48 -22.42 -5.78 15.16
C ASN A 48 -21.03 -6.38 15.03
N ILE A 49 -20.09 -5.67 14.42
CA ILE A 49 -18.76 -6.18 14.13
C ILE A 49 -17.68 -5.35 14.82
N LEU A 50 -17.59 -4.05 14.52
CA LEU A 50 -16.49 -3.20 14.98
C LEU A 50 -16.32 -3.26 16.50
N TYR A 51 -17.37 -2.97 17.26
CA TYR A 51 -17.34 -2.98 18.72
C TYR A 51 -17.11 -4.38 19.30
N LYS A 52 -17.66 -5.43 18.68
CA LYS A 52 -17.47 -6.83 19.10
C LYS A 52 -15.99 -7.23 19.10
N TYR A 53 -15.21 -6.70 18.17
CA TYR A 53 -13.78 -7.00 18.05
C TYR A 53 -12.87 -6.00 18.79
N GLY A 54 -13.46 -5.15 19.64
CA GLY A 54 -12.74 -4.23 20.52
C GLY A 54 -12.21 -2.98 19.83
N PHE A 55 -12.78 -2.62 18.67
CA PHE A 55 -12.49 -1.38 17.99
C PHE A 55 -13.50 -0.29 18.37
N SER A 56 -13.10 0.96 18.17
CA SER A 56 -13.94 2.15 18.32
C SER A 56 -14.20 2.80 16.96
N GLU A 57 -15.09 3.79 16.92
CA GLU A 57 -15.32 4.60 15.71
C GLU A 57 -14.06 5.39 15.27
N GLU A 58 -13.14 5.65 16.18
CA GLU A 58 -11.88 6.33 15.88
C GLU A 58 -10.90 5.46 15.09
N ASP A 59 -11.04 4.13 15.18
CA ASP A 59 -10.17 3.18 14.48
C ASP A 59 -10.56 3.02 13.01
N ILE A 60 -11.81 3.37 12.66
CA ILE A 60 -12.32 3.31 11.29
C ILE A 60 -12.19 4.67 10.62
N LYS A 61 -11.61 4.71 9.43
CA LYS A 61 -11.44 5.94 8.65
C LYS A 61 -12.13 5.83 7.31
N THR A 62 -12.94 6.84 6.97
CA THR A 62 -13.55 6.92 5.63
C THR A 62 -12.48 7.30 4.62
N LYS A 63 -12.28 6.45 3.63
CA LYS A 63 -11.37 6.68 2.49
C LYS A 63 -12.06 7.46 1.38
N SER A 64 -13.30 7.08 1.09
CA SER A 64 -14.13 7.74 0.07
C SER A 64 -15.61 7.58 0.38
N PHE A 65 -16.41 8.55 -0.06
CA PHE A 65 -17.85 8.53 0.01
C PHE A 65 -18.40 9.17 -1.26
N ILE A 66 -19.24 8.44 -1.99
CA ILE A 66 -19.83 8.90 -3.25
C ILE A 66 -21.27 8.42 -3.33
N ILE A 67 -22.19 9.33 -3.62
CA ILE A 67 -23.52 9.01 -4.12
C ILE A 67 -23.61 9.57 -5.53
N LYS A 68 -24.02 8.76 -6.49
CA LYS A 68 -24.15 9.18 -7.89
C LYS A 68 -25.38 8.57 -8.55
N GLU A 69 -25.86 9.26 -9.57
CA GLU A 69 -26.85 8.73 -10.50
C GLU A 69 -26.21 7.62 -11.34
N GLU A 70 -26.94 6.53 -11.52
CA GLU A 70 -26.57 5.43 -12.40
C GLU A 70 -27.41 5.48 -13.66
N GLN A 71 -26.79 5.16 -14.76
CA GLN A 71 -27.43 5.11 -16.07
C GLN A 71 -27.16 3.76 -16.71
N LYS A 72 -28.16 3.22 -17.40
CA LYS A 72 -28.06 1.97 -18.16
C LYS A 72 -28.24 2.27 -19.64
N TYR A 73 -27.34 1.75 -20.47
CA TYR A 73 -27.48 1.86 -21.91
C TYR A 73 -28.64 1.01 -22.41
N ASN A 74 -29.54 1.64 -23.19
CA ASN A 74 -30.68 1.01 -23.83
C ASN A 74 -30.34 0.79 -25.33
N GLU A 75 -30.24 -0.46 -25.72
CA GLU A 75 -29.90 -0.83 -27.11
C GLU A 75 -30.97 -0.48 -28.11
N GLU A 76 -32.26 -0.49 -27.69
CA GLU A 76 -33.40 -0.22 -28.61
C GLU A 76 -33.46 1.30 -28.94
N THR A 77 -33.28 2.17 -27.93
CA THR A 77 -33.33 3.61 -28.10
C THR A 77 -31.95 4.21 -28.42
N ARG A 78 -30.88 3.44 -28.26
CA ARG A 78 -29.48 3.87 -28.37
C ARG A 78 -29.15 5.08 -27.48
N SER A 79 -29.76 5.13 -26.30
CA SER A 79 -29.58 6.18 -25.31
C SER A 79 -29.28 5.62 -23.94
N TYR A 80 -28.87 6.49 -23.02
CA TYR A 80 -28.71 6.12 -21.61
C TYR A 80 -29.98 6.50 -20.87
N ASP A 81 -30.60 5.52 -20.23
CA ASP A 81 -31.78 5.72 -19.40
C ASP A 81 -31.35 5.75 -17.93
N PHE A 82 -32.10 6.49 -17.10
CA PHE A 82 -31.91 6.53 -15.65
C PHE A 82 -32.07 5.12 -15.06
N ASP A 83 -31.09 4.71 -14.21
CA ASP A 83 -31.06 3.38 -13.57
C ASP A 83 -30.90 3.49 -12.03
N GLY A 84 -31.36 4.60 -11.47
CA GLY A 84 -31.35 4.84 -10.03
C GLY A 84 -30.12 5.59 -9.53
N TYR A 85 -29.89 5.48 -8.23
CA TYR A 85 -28.73 6.04 -7.55
C TYR A 85 -27.92 4.93 -6.90
N SER A 86 -26.63 5.15 -6.75
CA SER A 86 -25.73 4.25 -6.03
C SER A 86 -25.02 4.97 -4.89
N TYR A 87 -24.97 4.33 -3.74
CA TYR A 87 -24.14 4.68 -2.58
C TYR A 87 -22.86 3.85 -2.63
N ASN A 88 -21.74 4.48 -2.42
CA ASN A 88 -20.44 3.82 -2.32
C ASN A 88 -19.61 4.49 -1.24
N GLN A 89 -19.35 3.77 -0.15
CA GLN A 89 -18.49 4.23 0.93
C GLN A 89 -17.39 3.21 1.18
N ALA A 90 -16.15 3.64 1.01
CA ALA A 90 -15.00 2.84 1.39
C ALA A 90 -14.45 3.33 2.73
N VAL A 91 -14.26 2.39 3.65
CA VAL A 91 -13.66 2.63 4.96
C VAL A 91 -12.45 1.74 5.16
N ILE A 92 -11.51 2.21 5.97
CA ILE A 92 -10.28 1.50 6.30
C ILE A 92 -10.23 1.27 7.80
N LEU A 93 -9.91 0.03 8.17
CA LEU A 93 -9.59 -0.40 9.53
C LEU A 93 -8.16 -0.96 9.52
N LYS A 94 -7.29 -0.41 10.38
CA LYS A 94 -5.92 -0.89 10.57
C LYS A 94 -5.77 -1.49 11.95
N PHE A 95 -5.19 -2.68 12.04
CA PHE A 95 -4.96 -3.36 13.31
C PHE A 95 -3.75 -4.29 13.23
N ASP A 96 -3.34 -4.79 14.38
CA ASP A 96 -2.21 -5.69 14.53
C ASP A 96 -2.40 -6.97 13.73
N TYR A 97 -1.30 -7.59 13.33
CA TYR A 97 -1.30 -8.84 12.60
C TYR A 97 -1.87 -9.98 13.46
N GLU A 98 -3.19 -10.07 13.53
CA GLU A 98 -3.97 -11.07 14.27
C GLU A 98 -4.89 -11.83 13.31
N LEU A 99 -4.38 -12.90 12.70
CA LEU A 99 -5.13 -13.67 11.68
C LEU A 99 -6.39 -14.33 12.20
N GLU A 100 -6.41 -14.78 13.47
CA GLU A 100 -7.59 -15.36 14.08
C GLU A 100 -8.72 -14.33 14.21
N LYS A 101 -8.36 -13.11 14.65
CA LYS A 101 -9.28 -11.98 14.76
C LYS A 101 -9.85 -11.60 13.39
N LEU A 102 -8.98 -11.49 12.37
CA LEU A 102 -9.39 -11.26 11.00
C LEU A 102 -10.37 -12.31 10.50
N THR A 103 -10.02 -13.61 10.65
CA THR A 103 -10.85 -14.71 10.17
C THR A 103 -12.23 -14.73 10.82
N ASN A 104 -12.29 -14.49 12.13
CA ASN A 104 -13.56 -14.44 12.86
C ASN A 104 -14.39 -13.21 12.45
N MET A 105 -13.74 -12.05 12.27
CA MET A 105 -14.40 -10.85 11.77
C MET A 105 -14.99 -11.06 10.38
N MET A 106 -14.25 -11.70 9.45
CA MET A 106 -14.73 -12.00 8.11
C MET A 106 -15.96 -12.92 8.13
N LYS A 107 -15.99 -13.95 9.02
CA LYS A 107 -17.16 -14.80 9.20
C LYS A 107 -18.38 -14.03 9.67
N ASP A 108 -18.20 -13.04 10.54
CA ASP A 108 -19.31 -12.27 11.05
C ASP A 108 -19.77 -11.21 10.03
N ILE A 109 -18.86 -10.60 9.28
CA ILE A 109 -19.18 -9.71 8.15
C ILE A 109 -20.06 -10.44 7.13
N SER A 110 -19.77 -11.69 6.82
CA SER A 110 -20.57 -12.47 5.86
C SER A 110 -22.01 -12.74 6.29
N LYS A 111 -22.34 -12.51 7.58
CA LYS A 111 -23.70 -12.67 8.11
C LYS A 111 -24.52 -11.38 8.11
N LEU A 112 -23.91 -10.25 7.79
CA LEU A 112 -24.63 -8.98 7.67
C LEU A 112 -25.67 -9.06 6.55
N SER A 113 -26.76 -8.31 6.69
CA SER A 113 -27.84 -8.28 5.68
C SER A 113 -27.35 -7.77 4.32
N ASN A 114 -26.43 -6.82 4.35
CA ASN A 114 -25.74 -6.29 3.15
C ASN A 114 -24.23 -6.27 3.42
N PRO A 115 -23.53 -7.40 3.20
CA PRO A 115 -22.11 -7.48 3.48
C PRO A 115 -21.31 -6.61 2.51
N PRO A 116 -20.32 -5.81 3.00
CA PRO A 116 -19.47 -5.01 2.14
C PRO A 116 -18.52 -5.89 1.32
N TYR A 117 -18.08 -5.36 0.19
CA TYR A 117 -16.86 -5.86 -0.45
C TYR A 117 -15.66 -5.56 0.44
N TYR A 118 -14.64 -6.42 0.42
CA TYR A 118 -13.47 -6.20 1.23
C TYR A 118 -12.17 -6.48 0.47
N LYS A 119 -11.14 -5.74 0.86
CA LYS A 119 -9.74 -5.95 0.46
C LYS A 119 -8.89 -6.05 1.72
N ILE A 120 -7.99 -7.03 1.77
CA ILE A 120 -7.05 -7.24 2.86
C ILE A 120 -5.66 -6.97 2.32
N GLU A 121 -4.92 -6.12 3.00
CA GLU A 121 -3.52 -5.81 2.70
C GLU A 121 -2.70 -5.98 4.00
N PHE A 122 -1.46 -6.35 3.83
CA PHE A 122 -0.50 -6.49 4.91
C PHE A 122 0.54 -5.38 4.82
N SER A 123 0.90 -4.79 5.95
CA SER A 123 1.80 -3.64 6.01
C SER A 123 2.62 -3.65 7.30
N PHE A 124 3.34 -2.56 7.54
CA PHE A 124 4.11 -2.30 8.76
C PHE A 124 3.49 -1.13 9.51
N LYS A 125 3.52 -1.19 10.86
CA LYS A 125 3.11 -0.07 11.70
C LYS A 125 4.07 1.11 11.59
N ASP A 126 5.36 0.81 11.52
CA ASP A 126 6.43 1.81 11.48
C ASP A 126 7.19 1.76 10.15
N GLU A 127 6.51 2.22 9.08
CA GLU A 127 7.11 2.32 7.75
C GLU A 127 8.32 3.27 7.73
N GLU A 128 8.31 4.32 8.58
CA GLU A 128 9.45 5.25 8.66
C GLU A 128 10.70 4.60 9.24
N LYS A 129 10.56 3.74 10.24
CA LYS A 129 11.68 3.00 10.81
C LYS A 129 12.30 2.08 9.77
N VAL A 130 11.47 1.31 9.08
CA VAL A 130 11.90 0.42 7.98
C VAL A 130 12.64 1.22 6.91
N LYS A 131 12.08 2.36 6.50
CA LYS A 131 12.72 3.23 5.50
C LYS A 131 14.08 3.75 5.95
N LYS A 132 14.22 4.17 7.21
CA LYS A 132 15.50 4.62 7.77
C LYS A 132 16.56 3.51 7.77
N GLU A 133 16.16 2.29 8.10
CA GLU A 133 17.05 1.12 8.06
C GLU A 133 17.52 0.82 6.63
N LEU A 134 16.63 0.86 5.65
CA LEU A 134 16.95 0.64 4.23
C LEU A 134 17.89 1.72 3.68
N ILE A 135 17.65 3.00 4.01
CA ILE A 135 18.55 4.11 3.63
C ILE A 135 19.94 3.90 4.22
N SER A 136 20.02 3.48 5.48
CA SER A 136 21.33 3.20 6.12
C SER A 136 22.08 2.05 5.43
N LYS A 137 21.36 0.98 5.05
CA LYS A 137 21.94 -0.13 4.28
C LYS A 137 22.41 0.32 2.90
N ALA A 138 21.59 1.13 2.21
CA ALA A 138 21.96 1.67 0.90
C ALA A 138 23.22 2.53 0.98
N TYR A 139 23.35 3.36 2.03
CA TYR A 139 24.56 4.16 2.22
C TYR A 139 25.81 3.29 2.46
N ASN A 140 25.68 2.25 3.26
CA ASN A 140 26.79 1.34 3.54
C ASN A 140 27.21 0.56 2.28
N ASP A 141 26.28 0.10 1.47
CA ASP A 141 26.53 -0.56 0.18
C ASP A 141 27.24 0.39 -0.79
N ALA A 142 26.78 1.64 -0.92
CA ALA A 142 27.44 2.66 -1.74
C ALA A 142 28.87 2.92 -1.30
N LYS A 143 29.09 2.99 0.03
CA LYS A 143 30.41 3.22 0.63
C LYS A 143 31.36 2.06 0.40
N GLU A 144 30.88 0.83 0.53
CA GLU A 144 31.67 -0.39 0.27
C GLU A 144 32.13 -0.42 -1.20
N LYS A 145 31.23 -0.17 -2.14
CA LYS A 145 31.56 -0.08 -3.57
C LYS A 145 32.60 1.01 -3.85
N ALA A 146 32.45 2.18 -3.22
CA ALA A 146 33.41 3.27 -3.37
C ALA A 146 34.80 2.91 -2.83
N ASN A 147 34.87 2.20 -1.70
CA ASN A 147 36.12 1.71 -1.13
C ASN A 147 36.82 0.73 -2.06
N ILE A 148 36.07 -0.22 -2.65
CA ILE A 148 36.63 -1.20 -3.62
C ILE A 148 37.24 -0.46 -4.81
N ILE A 149 36.56 0.56 -5.35
CA ILE A 149 37.06 1.34 -6.50
C ILE A 149 38.30 2.14 -6.10
N ALA A 150 38.29 2.79 -4.94
CA ALA A 150 39.43 3.57 -4.46
C ALA A 150 40.69 2.70 -4.30
N LEU A 151 40.53 1.54 -3.64
CA LEU A 151 41.63 0.57 -3.44
C LEU A 151 42.18 0.03 -4.77
N ALA A 152 41.29 -0.31 -5.71
CA ALA A 152 41.69 -0.79 -7.04
C ALA A 152 42.48 0.28 -7.84
N SER A 153 42.28 1.55 -7.49
CA SER A 153 42.99 2.70 -8.07
C SER A 153 44.22 3.13 -7.25
N ASN A 154 44.64 2.33 -6.28
CA ASN A 154 45.73 2.64 -5.32
C ASN A 154 45.48 3.98 -4.58
N LYS A 155 44.22 4.25 -4.21
CA LYS A 155 43.79 5.45 -3.50
C LYS A 155 43.06 5.09 -2.20
N ILE A 156 42.94 6.08 -1.33
CA ILE A 156 42.21 5.96 -0.07
C ILE A 156 40.91 6.75 -0.21
N LEU A 157 39.78 6.10 0.07
CA LEU A 157 38.49 6.76 0.11
C LEU A 157 38.47 7.78 1.26
N LYS A 158 38.00 8.99 1.01
CA LYS A 158 37.83 10.06 1.99
C LYS A 158 36.33 10.27 2.28
N ASP A 159 35.79 11.39 1.92
CA ASP A 159 34.47 11.83 2.29
C ASP A 159 33.43 11.61 1.19
N CYS A 160 32.19 11.37 1.62
CA CYS A 160 31.03 11.50 0.75
C CYS A 160 30.62 12.98 0.70
N ILE A 161 30.72 13.58 -0.47
CA ILE A 161 30.45 15.01 -0.64
C ILE A 161 29.04 15.29 -1.16
N LYS A 162 28.35 14.28 -1.69
CA LYS A 162 26.96 14.41 -2.15
C LYS A 162 26.23 13.10 -2.02
N VAL A 163 24.98 13.17 -1.53
CA VAL A 163 24.03 12.06 -1.51
C VAL A 163 22.73 12.51 -2.17
N SER A 164 22.15 11.67 -2.97
CA SER A 164 20.89 11.94 -3.69
C SER A 164 20.05 10.68 -3.79
N PHE A 165 18.72 10.84 -3.77
CA PHE A 165 17.74 9.80 -4.11
C PHE A 165 17.40 9.74 -5.61
N LYS A 166 17.99 10.64 -6.39
CA LYS A 166 17.90 10.65 -7.85
C LYS A 166 19.28 10.48 -8.42
N PRO A 167 19.42 9.90 -9.64
CA PRO A 167 20.69 9.82 -10.32
C PRO A 167 21.41 11.19 -10.29
N LEU A 168 22.69 11.16 -9.99
CA LEU A 168 23.51 12.35 -10.06
C LEU A 168 23.71 12.67 -11.55
N ASP A 169 23.31 13.88 -11.97
CA ASP A 169 23.60 14.37 -13.30
C ASP A 169 25.12 14.43 -13.47
N VAL A 170 25.66 13.43 -14.13
CA VAL A 170 26.99 13.48 -14.72
C VAL A 170 26.74 13.78 -16.18
N ASP A 171 27.39 14.77 -16.74
CA ASP A 171 27.43 15.01 -18.20
C ASP A 171 28.06 13.80 -18.90
N PHE A 172 27.40 12.66 -18.85
CA PHE A 172 27.72 11.45 -19.57
C PHE A 172 26.46 10.97 -20.29
N LEU A 173 26.53 10.97 -21.60
CA LEU A 173 25.50 10.50 -22.51
C LEU A 173 24.76 9.28 -21.97
N SER A 174 23.50 9.45 -21.73
CA SER A 174 22.56 8.42 -21.30
C SER A 174 22.55 7.23 -22.26
N LEU A 175 23.12 6.14 -21.83
CA LEU A 175 22.87 4.83 -22.37
C LEU A 175 22.52 3.89 -21.21
N THR A 176 21.28 3.98 -20.78
CA THR A 176 20.45 2.88 -20.31
C THR A 176 19.18 3.46 -19.71
N GLY A 177 18.08 3.29 -20.40
CA GLY A 177 16.75 3.48 -19.82
C GLY A 177 16.50 2.39 -18.77
N LEU A 178 16.71 2.74 -17.52
CA LEU A 178 16.16 2.01 -16.39
C LEU A 178 15.27 2.99 -15.66
N ASP A 179 14.03 2.92 -16.05
CA ASP A 179 12.93 3.63 -15.41
C ASP A 179 12.81 3.16 -13.97
N ASN A 180 12.95 4.08 -13.02
CA ASN A 180 12.86 3.77 -11.61
C ASN A 180 11.41 3.73 -11.15
N SER A 181 10.93 2.54 -11.03
CA SER A 181 10.40 1.90 -9.82
C SER A 181 9.47 2.74 -8.99
N ALA A 182 8.24 2.66 -9.37
CA ALA A 182 7.13 2.63 -8.42
C ALA A 182 7.32 1.42 -7.49
N MET A 183 7.05 1.62 -6.21
CA MET A 183 6.91 0.59 -5.20
C MET A 183 5.72 -0.29 -5.61
N TYR A 184 5.97 -1.36 -6.36
CA TYR A 184 4.93 -2.32 -6.74
C TYR A 184 4.67 -3.26 -5.57
N LEU A 185 3.60 -2.97 -4.83
CA LEU A 185 2.91 -4.00 -4.06
C LEU A 185 2.31 -4.98 -5.07
N LYS A 186 2.89 -6.16 -5.17
CA LYS A 186 2.37 -7.23 -6.00
C LYS A 186 1.04 -7.69 -5.42
N GLU A 187 -0.05 -7.48 -6.14
CA GLU A 187 -1.37 -7.97 -5.75
C GLU A 187 -1.31 -9.50 -5.63
N ALA A 188 -1.50 -9.99 -4.42
CA ALA A 188 -1.65 -11.40 -4.18
C ALA A 188 -3.04 -11.84 -4.64
N SER A 189 -3.10 -12.70 -5.65
CA SER A 189 -4.31 -13.39 -6.05
C SER A 189 -4.76 -14.36 -4.95
N MET A 190 -6.03 -14.27 -4.55
CA MET A 190 -6.64 -15.08 -3.50
C MET A 190 -6.65 -16.57 -3.83
N PRO A 191 -6.12 -17.44 -2.95
CA PRO A 191 -6.46 -18.85 -2.93
C PRO A 191 -7.65 -19.12 -2.01
N LEU A 192 -8.45 -20.12 -2.40
CA LEU A 192 -9.63 -20.63 -1.70
C LEU A 192 -9.46 -20.75 -0.16
N MET A 193 -10.46 -20.26 0.54
CA MET A 193 -10.67 -20.36 1.99
C MET A 193 -10.50 -21.80 2.50
N ASN A 194 -9.37 -22.16 3.03
CA ASN A 194 -9.24 -23.20 4.07
C ASN A 194 -7.81 -23.52 4.56
N LYS A 195 -6.82 -22.69 4.33
CA LYS A 195 -5.56 -22.75 5.08
C LYS A 195 -4.94 -21.37 5.19
N ILE A 196 -5.05 -20.80 6.42
CA ILE A 196 -4.09 -19.84 6.98
C ILE A 196 -3.56 -18.84 5.95
N PHE A 197 -4.06 -17.61 5.97
CA PHE A 197 -3.40 -16.48 5.33
C PHE A 197 -1.99 -16.36 5.92
N THR A 198 -1.02 -16.94 5.25
CA THR A 198 0.39 -16.69 5.57
C THR A 198 0.85 -15.68 4.52
N PRO A 199 0.91 -14.38 4.84
CA PRO A 199 1.44 -13.41 3.90
C PRO A 199 2.89 -13.74 3.62
N GLU A 200 3.31 -13.53 2.39
CA GLU A 200 4.73 -13.54 2.04
C GLU A 200 5.43 -12.38 2.76
N ASP A 201 6.71 -12.53 3.06
CA ASP A 201 7.52 -11.43 3.54
C ASP A 201 7.53 -10.32 2.48
N ILE A 202 7.36 -9.08 2.94
CA ILE A 202 7.34 -7.91 2.05
C ILE A 202 8.78 -7.47 1.84
N THR A 203 9.29 -7.59 0.62
CA THR A 203 10.61 -7.11 0.26
C THR A 203 10.53 -5.65 -0.14
N LEU A 204 11.30 -4.82 0.57
CA LEU A 204 11.42 -3.39 0.30
C LEU A 204 12.85 -3.04 -0.05
N SER A 205 13.04 -2.05 -0.93
CA SER A 205 14.34 -1.54 -1.30
C SER A 205 14.35 -0.01 -1.40
N GLU A 206 15.49 0.57 -1.01
CA GLU A 206 15.79 1.99 -1.22
C GLU A 206 17.10 2.12 -1.98
N THR A 207 17.15 3.07 -2.89
CA THR A 207 18.34 3.34 -3.72
C THR A 207 18.83 4.76 -3.49
N ILE A 208 20.15 4.90 -3.28
CA ILE A 208 20.80 6.20 -3.19
C ILE A 208 22.00 6.29 -4.11
N TYR A 209 22.35 7.51 -4.46
CA TYR A 209 23.50 7.86 -5.30
C TYR A 209 24.45 8.72 -4.47
N CYS A 210 25.71 8.32 -4.43
CA CYS A 210 26.73 8.98 -3.63
C CYS A 210 27.92 9.40 -4.50
N LEU A 211 28.41 10.63 -4.27
CA LEU A 211 29.68 11.13 -4.82
C LEU A 211 30.73 11.20 -3.72
N TRP A 212 31.83 10.54 -3.92
CA TRP A 212 32.93 10.40 -2.98
C TRP A 212 34.20 11.02 -3.53
N ILE A 213 35.08 11.43 -2.60
CA ILE A 213 36.46 11.85 -2.93
C ILE A 213 37.43 10.77 -2.47
N SER A 214 38.49 10.52 -3.26
CA SER A 214 39.61 9.67 -2.91
C SER A 214 40.95 10.33 -3.25
N GLU A 215 41.93 10.10 -2.42
CA GLU A 215 43.32 10.53 -2.56
C GLU A 215 44.26 9.34 -2.79
#